data_1eb8e9afce82ec6b24a2483fdfa03e97
#
_entry.id   1eb8e9afce82ec6b24a2483fdfa03e97
#
_cell.length_a   1.000
_cell.length_b   1.000
_cell.length_c   1.000
_cell.angle_alpha   90.00
_cell.angle_beta   90.00
_cell.angle_gamma   90.00
#
_symmetry.space_group_name_H-M   'P 1'
#
loop_
_entity.id
_entity.type
_entity.pdbx_description
1 polymer ?
#
loop_
_entity_poly.entity_id
_entity_poly.type
_entity_poly.pdbx_seq_one_letter_code
_entity_poly.pdbx_strand_id
1 'polypeptide(L)'
;MKNMNSIYVIDNKKNSNYHYSITEDTIIYHFSIDSSSEVSIDLDKEDVTLYYYYNNINYSDNEFRIKVTHNKNSTHSEVYNHGVNVNGNKLTYYVDGIVPKSSSKCICNQDNQIINMENGKSTICPNLIIDNYDVDSNHAAYIGKFKDEILFYMMSRGISMEVANRLLLNGFLINSDSIDKSKIEEFLEEIEKI
;
A
#
# COMPACT_ATOMS: atom_id res chain seq x y z
N MET A 1 10.79 17.04 -12.81
CA MET A 1 9.77 16.41 -11.96
C MET A 1 8.85 17.50 -11.46
N LYS A 2 7.51 17.38 -11.63
CA LYS A 2 6.56 18.28 -10.94
C LYS A 2 6.81 18.13 -9.43
N ASN A 3 6.86 19.23 -8.68
CA ASN A 3 6.86 19.17 -7.23
C ASN A 3 5.52 18.60 -6.78
N MET A 4 5.52 17.40 -6.21
CA MET A 4 4.34 16.80 -5.61
C MET A 4 4.34 17.09 -4.11
N ASN A 5 3.16 17.36 -3.54
CA ASN A 5 3.00 17.44 -2.11
C ASN A 5 3.22 16.06 -1.48
N SER A 6 4.06 15.95 -0.46
CA SER A 6 4.39 14.67 0.17
C SER A 6 3.89 14.62 1.61
N ILE A 7 3.04 13.63 1.90
CA ILE A 7 2.46 13.37 3.22
C ILE A 7 3.04 12.06 3.75
N TYR A 8 3.49 12.07 5.01
CA TYR A 8 3.97 10.89 5.72
C TYR A 8 3.07 10.59 6.91
N VAL A 9 2.65 9.35 7.04
CA VAL A 9 1.83 8.83 8.13
C VAL A 9 2.53 7.63 8.73
N ILE A 10 2.74 7.64 10.04
CA ILE A 10 3.15 6.46 10.83
C ILE A 10 1.97 6.08 11.71
N ASP A 11 1.41 4.91 11.46
CA ASP A 11 0.23 4.40 12.16
C ASP A 11 0.61 3.18 13.01
N ASN A 12 0.69 3.39 14.31
CA ASN A 12 0.97 2.38 15.33
C ASN A 12 -0.17 2.27 16.36
N LYS A 13 -1.34 2.84 16.04
CA LYS A 13 -2.53 2.79 16.90
C LYS A 13 -3.40 1.61 16.49
N LYS A 14 -4.10 1.02 17.45
CA LYS A 14 -4.95 -0.14 17.20
C LYS A 14 -6.02 0.08 16.14
N ASN A 15 -6.59 1.29 16.07
CA ASN A 15 -7.56 1.71 15.04
C ASN A 15 -7.32 3.16 14.66
N SER A 16 -7.29 3.45 13.37
CA SER A 16 -7.05 4.80 12.84
C SER A 16 -7.95 5.10 11.66
N ASN A 17 -8.39 6.35 11.56
CA ASN A 17 -9.21 6.83 10.46
C ASN A 17 -8.58 8.08 9.85
N TYR A 18 -8.47 8.10 8.52
CA TYR A 18 -7.90 9.20 7.75
C TYR A 18 -8.85 9.62 6.64
N HIS A 19 -8.94 10.92 6.42
CA HIS A 19 -9.66 11.48 5.28
C HIS A 19 -8.82 12.57 4.61
N TYR A 20 -8.69 12.46 3.28
CA TYR A 20 -7.93 13.41 2.47
C TYR A 20 -8.79 13.92 1.31
N SER A 21 -8.80 15.25 1.11
CA SER A 21 -9.30 15.89 -0.09
C SER A 21 -8.10 16.38 -0.93
N ILE A 22 -7.92 15.81 -2.10
CA ILE A 22 -6.75 16.04 -2.96
C ILE A 22 -7.10 17.09 -4.00
N THR A 23 -6.41 18.23 -3.91
CA THR A 23 -6.58 19.37 -4.82
C THR A 23 -5.29 19.78 -5.54
N GLU A 24 -4.21 19.05 -5.34
CA GLU A 24 -2.90 19.18 -6.02
C GLU A 24 -2.24 17.83 -6.15
N ASP A 25 -1.24 17.71 -7.05
CA ASP A 25 -0.49 16.46 -7.22
C ASP A 25 0.13 16.05 -5.87
N THR A 26 -0.24 14.87 -5.36
CA THR A 26 0.08 14.44 -4.00
C THR A 26 0.62 13.02 -3.98
N ILE A 27 1.61 12.79 -3.13
CA ILE A 27 2.12 11.47 -2.77
C ILE A 27 1.93 11.25 -1.27
N ILE A 28 1.31 10.14 -0.88
CA ILE A 28 1.08 9.76 0.52
C ILE A 28 1.86 8.48 0.80
N TYR A 29 2.75 8.53 1.75
CA TYR A 29 3.46 7.38 2.32
C TYR A 29 2.84 7.04 3.68
N HIS A 30 2.11 5.95 3.75
CA HIS A 30 1.45 5.47 4.97
C HIS A 30 2.12 4.17 5.43
N PHE A 31 2.80 4.22 6.56
CA PHE A 31 3.45 3.09 7.22
C PHE A 31 2.64 2.68 8.44
N SER A 32 2.26 1.42 8.50
CA SER A 32 1.40 0.88 9.56
C SER A 32 2.08 -0.28 10.28
N ILE A 33 2.04 -0.25 11.61
CA ILE A 33 2.58 -1.31 12.47
C ILE A 33 1.43 -1.84 13.33
N ASP A 34 1.00 -3.07 13.03
CA ASP A 34 -0.03 -3.82 13.74
C ASP A 34 -1.32 -3.02 14.04
N SER A 35 -1.79 -2.29 13.03
CA SER A 35 -2.94 -1.39 13.11
C SER A 35 -4.03 -1.77 12.13
N SER A 36 -5.28 -1.60 12.52
CA SER A 36 -6.42 -1.55 11.62
C SER A 36 -6.69 -0.09 11.22
N SER A 37 -6.71 0.20 9.93
CA SER A 37 -6.85 1.56 9.43
C SER A 37 -7.96 1.66 8.39
N GLU A 38 -8.70 2.78 8.43
CA GLU A 38 -9.65 3.17 7.39
C GLU A 38 -9.22 4.49 6.76
N VAL A 39 -9.10 4.51 5.44
CA VAL A 39 -8.64 5.67 4.67
C VAL A 39 -9.66 6.02 3.60
N SER A 40 -10.08 7.27 3.55
CA SER A 40 -10.92 7.82 2.50
C SER A 40 -10.21 8.96 1.81
N ILE A 41 -10.10 8.88 0.48
CA ILE A 41 -9.42 9.89 -0.33
C ILE A 41 -10.36 10.34 -1.45
N ASP A 42 -10.58 11.64 -1.54
CA ASP A 42 -11.39 12.28 -2.56
C ASP A 42 -10.50 13.13 -3.49
N LEU A 43 -10.52 12.86 -4.79
CA LEU A 43 -9.83 13.65 -5.81
C LEU A 43 -10.78 14.76 -6.26
N ASP A 44 -10.63 15.95 -5.65
CA ASP A 44 -11.61 17.04 -5.71
C ASP A 44 -11.27 18.16 -6.71
N LYS A 45 -10.19 18.00 -7.49
CA LYS A 45 -9.79 18.93 -8.54
C LYS A 45 -9.44 18.18 -9.82
N GLU A 46 -9.72 18.79 -10.97
CA GLU A 46 -9.34 18.26 -12.28
C GLU A 46 -7.81 18.19 -12.45
N ASP A 47 -7.35 17.26 -13.27
CA ASP A 47 -5.95 17.07 -13.67
C ASP A 47 -4.98 16.83 -12.49
N VAL A 48 -5.47 16.32 -11.35
CA VAL A 48 -4.60 15.95 -10.20
C VAL A 48 -4.22 14.47 -10.23
N THR A 49 -3.01 14.20 -9.74
CA THR A 49 -2.45 12.87 -9.60
C THR A 49 -2.21 12.54 -8.13
N LEU A 50 -2.65 11.35 -7.71
CA LEU A 50 -2.40 10.76 -6.40
C LEU A 50 -1.52 9.51 -6.56
N TYR A 51 -0.43 9.45 -5.81
CA TYR A 51 0.27 8.21 -5.49
C TYR A 51 0.05 7.91 -4.01
N TYR A 52 -0.47 6.73 -3.70
CA TYR A 52 -0.68 6.28 -2.33
C TYR A 52 0.07 4.97 -2.09
N TYR A 53 1.00 4.99 -1.14
CA TYR A 53 1.79 3.83 -0.73
C TYR A 53 1.43 3.45 0.69
N TYR A 54 0.77 2.31 0.87
CA TYR A 54 0.51 1.71 2.17
C TYR A 54 1.46 0.56 2.41
N ASN A 55 2.26 0.64 3.45
CA ASN A 55 3.24 -0.36 3.83
C ASN A 55 2.96 -0.81 5.25
N ASN A 56 2.61 -2.09 5.43
CA ASN A 56 2.12 -2.64 6.70
C ASN A 56 2.94 -3.82 7.19
N ILE A 57 3.25 -3.82 8.49
CA ILE A 57 3.76 -4.98 9.23
C ILE A 57 2.67 -5.40 10.22
N ASN A 58 2.22 -6.65 10.14
CA ASN A 58 1.07 -7.16 10.85
C ASN A 58 1.42 -8.34 11.75
N TYR A 59 1.08 -8.25 13.03
CA TYR A 59 1.32 -9.29 14.06
C TYR A 59 0.05 -9.87 14.66
N SER A 60 -1.11 -9.23 14.43
CA SER A 60 -2.40 -9.63 14.99
C SER A 60 -3.51 -9.65 13.93
N ASP A 61 -4.76 -9.93 14.31
CA ASP A 61 -5.88 -9.87 13.39
C ASP A 61 -6.24 -8.40 13.10
N ASN A 62 -5.99 -7.96 11.85
CA ASN A 62 -6.22 -6.58 11.43
C ASN A 62 -6.92 -6.47 10.07
N GLU A 63 -7.57 -5.33 9.85
CA GLU A 63 -8.20 -4.94 8.59
C GLU A 63 -7.68 -3.57 8.13
N PHE A 64 -7.38 -3.46 6.86
CA PHE A 64 -7.11 -2.19 6.20
C PHE A 64 -8.20 -1.93 5.16
N ARG A 65 -8.78 -0.72 5.22
CA ARG A 65 -9.79 -0.27 4.27
C ARG A 65 -9.36 1.02 3.63
N ILE A 66 -9.33 1.04 2.30
CA ILE A 66 -9.09 2.27 1.55
C ILE A 66 -10.17 2.46 0.50
N LYS A 67 -10.65 3.69 0.39
CA LYS A 67 -11.55 4.13 -0.66
C LYS A 67 -10.98 5.37 -1.33
N VAL A 68 -10.78 5.30 -2.65
CA VAL A 68 -10.35 6.44 -3.48
C VAL A 68 -11.47 6.80 -4.42
N THR A 69 -11.96 8.05 -4.36
CA THR A 69 -13.07 8.55 -5.19
C THR A 69 -12.58 9.63 -6.14
N HIS A 70 -12.85 9.45 -7.42
CA HIS A 70 -12.52 10.39 -8.49
C HIS A 70 -13.69 11.35 -8.71
N ASN A 71 -13.77 12.45 -7.95
CA ASN A 71 -14.89 13.41 -8.01
C ASN A 71 -14.82 14.37 -9.21
N LYS A 72 -13.70 14.39 -9.94
CA LYS A 72 -13.45 15.31 -11.07
C LYS A 72 -12.87 14.57 -12.28
N ASN A 73 -12.96 15.21 -13.44
CA ASN A 73 -12.40 14.69 -14.69
C ASN A 73 -10.87 14.66 -14.68
N SER A 74 -10.28 13.81 -15.52
CA SER A 74 -8.85 13.72 -15.77
C SER A 74 -8.01 13.49 -14.50
N THR A 75 -8.59 12.89 -13.47
CA THR A 75 -7.89 12.55 -12.22
C THR A 75 -7.18 11.20 -12.35
N HIS A 76 -6.03 11.08 -11.72
CA HIS A 76 -5.20 9.88 -11.77
C HIS A 76 -4.87 9.38 -10.35
N SER A 77 -5.14 8.12 -10.05
CA SER A 77 -4.71 7.47 -8.81
C SER A 77 -3.91 6.20 -9.07
N GLU A 78 -2.78 6.07 -8.37
CA GLU A 78 -1.97 4.87 -8.27
C GLU A 78 -1.90 4.47 -6.79
N VAL A 79 -2.50 3.34 -6.44
CA VAL A 79 -2.59 2.82 -5.08
C VAL A 79 -1.78 1.56 -4.95
N TYR A 80 -0.76 1.57 -4.10
CA TYR A 80 0.13 0.45 -3.82
C TYR A 80 -0.02 0.04 -2.36
N ASN A 81 -0.57 -1.16 -2.11
CA ASN A 81 -0.77 -1.69 -0.77
C ASN A 81 0.10 -2.92 -0.56
N HIS A 82 1.18 -2.77 0.19
CA HIS A 82 2.12 -3.83 0.51
C HIS A 82 2.05 -4.20 1.99
N GLY A 83 1.77 -5.45 2.30
CA GLY A 83 1.69 -5.95 3.66
C GLY A 83 2.53 -7.17 3.94
N VAL A 84 3.06 -7.24 5.13
CA VAL A 84 3.74 -8.43 5.66
C VAL A 84 2.95 -8.95 6.86
N ASN A 85 2.45 -10.17 6.76
CA ASN A 85 1.75 -10.85 7.84
C ASN A 85 2.72 -11.83 8.53
N VAL A 86 3.19 -11.45 9.71
CA VAL A 86 4.31 -12.11 10.39
C VAL A 86 3.88 -13.39 11.09
N ASN A 87 2.85 -13.34 11.95
CA ASN A 87 2.52 -14.39 12.93
C ASN A 87 1.36 -15.31 12.51
N GLY A 88 1.07 -15.45 11.24
CA GLY A 88 -0.01 -16.34 10.79
C GLY A 88 -1.43 -15.91 11.13
N ASN A 89 -1.62 -14.67 11.57
CA ASN A 89 -2.91 -14.07 11.88
C ASN A 89 -3.74 -13.72 10.63
N LYS A 90 -4.96 -13.22 10.84
CA LYS A 90 -5.82 -12.75 9.77
C LYS A 90 -5.46 -11.30 9.39
N LEU A 91 -5.11 -11.07 8.13
CA LEU A 91 -4.94 -9.74 7.56
C LEU A 91 -5.87 -9.57 6.36
N THR A 92 -6.71 -8.55 6.38
CA THR A 92 -7.66 -8.31 5.28
C THR A 92 -7.52 -6.90 4.72
N TYR A 93 -7.36 -6.80 3.38
CA TYR A 93 -7.39 -5.53 2.66
C TYR A 93 -8.70 -5.40 1.87
N TYR A 94 -9.41 -4.29 2.09
CA TYR A 94 -10.53 -3.84 1.26
C TYR A 94 -10.10 -2.58 0.52
N VAL A 95 -10.11 -2.63 -0.80
CA VAL A 95 -9.53 -1.57 -1.64
C VAL A 95 -10.52 -1.17 -2.71
N ASP A 96 -11.17 -0.03 -2.52
CA ASP A 96 -12.21 0.48 -3.41
C ASP A 96 -11.70 1.66 -4.23
N GLY A 97 -11.70 1.52 -5.56
CA GLY A 97 -11.53 2.62 -6.51
C GLY A 97 -12.89 2.99 -7.11
N ILE A 98 -13.31 4.25 -6.97
CA ILE A 98 -14.63 4.71 -7.38
C ILE A 98 -14.52 5.82 -8.41
N VAL A 99 -15.07 5.60 -9.60
CA VAL A 99 -15.21 6.63 -10.62
C VAL A 99 -16.71 6.81 -10.94
N PRO A 100 -17.34 7.86 -10.41
CA PRO A 100 -18.76 8.11 -10.64
C PRO A 100 -19.03 8.53 -12.10
N LYS A 101 -20.27 8.43 -12.53
CA LYS A 101 -20.72 8.80 -13.89
C LYS A 101 -20.37 10.21 -14.31
N SER A 102 -20.24 11.12 -13.35
CA SER A 102 -19.88 12.53 -13.59
C SER A 102 -18.42 12.77 -13.93
N SER A 103 -17.54 11.77 -13.76
CA SER A 103 -16.09 11.91 -13.91
C SER A 103 -15.58 11.06 -15.07
N SER A 104 -14.92 11.69 -16.03
CA SER A 104 -14.39 11.07 -17.25
C SER A 104 -12.87 11.26 -17.36
N LYS A 105 -12.24 10.49 -18.26
CA LYS A 105 -10.78 10.52 -18.52
C LYS A 105 -9.96 10.23 -17.26
N CYS A 106 -10.51 9.45 -16.35
CA CYS A 106 -9.83 9.09 -15.13
C CYS A 106 -8.95 7.84 -15.31
N ILE A 107 -7.86 7.78 -14.54
CA ILE A 107 -7.01 6.61 -14.43
C ILE A 107 -7.07 6.15 -12.97
N CYS A 108 -7.49 4.89 -12.73
CA CYS A 108 -7.69 4.34 -11.39
C CYS A 108 -7.03 2.97 -11.26
N ASN A 109 -5.80 2.93 -10.75
CA ASN A 109 -4.99 1.72 -10.66
C ASN A 109 -4.74 1.30 -9.21
N GLN A 110 -4.69 -0.02 -8.97
CA GLN A 110 -4.42 -0.62 -7.67
C GLN A 110 -3.45 -1.80 -7.82
N ASP A 111 -2.42 -1.86 -6.99
CA ASP A 111 -1.54 -3.02 -6.81
C ASP A 111 -1.53 -3.42 -5.33
N ASN A 112 -2.02 -4.62 -5.03
CA ASN A 112 -2.26 -5.08 -3.66
C ASN A 112 -1.48 -6.36 -3.42
N GLN A 113 -0.53 -6.35 -2.50
CA GLN A 113 0.34 -7.48 -2.25
C GLN A 113 0.47 -7.77 -0.75
N ILE A 114 0.32 -9.05 -0.35
CA ILE A 114 0.57 -9.50 1.02
C ILE A 114 1.55 -10.67 1.01
N ILE A 115 2.64 -10.54 1.75
CA ILE A 115 3.58 -11.62 2.03
C ILE A 115 3.23 -12.23 3.40
N ASN A 116 2.93 -13.53 3.41
CA ASN A 116 2.77 -14.29 4.65
C ASN A 116 4.11 -14.93 5.02
N MET A 117 4.67 -14.56 6.18
CA MET A 117 5.92 -15.16 6.67
C MET A 117 5.67 -16.58 7.20
N GLU A 118 4.53 -16.79 7.84
CA GLU A 118 4.06 -18.08 8.33
C GLU A 118 2.75 -18.49 7.63
N ASN A 119 1.95 -19.36 8.23
CA ASN A 119 0.66 -19.83 7.71
C ASN A 119 -0.45 -18.78 7.94
N GLY A 120 -0.23 -17.54 7.48
CA GLY A 120 -1.17 -16.43 7.59
C GLY A 120 -2.44 -16.64 6.79
N LYS A 121 -3.54 -16.07 7.30
CA LYS A 121 -4.84 -16.04 6.64
C LYS A 121 -5.09 -14.63 6.07
N SER A 122 -4.42 -14.33 4.98
CA SER A 122 -4.58 -13.03 4.32
C SER A 122 -5.67 -13.05 3.27
N THR A 123 -6.35 -11.94 3.12
CA THR A 123 -7.40 -11.72 2.10
C THR A 123 -7.21 -10.34 1.48
N ILE A 124 -7.38 -10.25 0.17
CA ILE A 124 -7.42 -8.99 -0.57
C ILE A 124 -8.73 -8.94 -1.34
N CYS A 125 -9.49 -7.87 -1.14
CA CYS A 125 -10.76 -7.60 -1.81
C CYS A 125 -10.62 -6.29 -2.61
N PRO A 126 -10.04 -6.32 -3.83
CA PRO A 126 -9.92 -5.15 -4.67
C PRO A 126 -11.23 -4.96 -5.45
N ASN A 127 -11.78 -3.75 -5.42
CA ASN A 127 -12.98 -3.37 -6.17
C ASN A 127 -12.72 -2.15 -7.04
N LEU A 128 -13.23 -2.18 -8.27
CA LEU A 128 -13.30 -1.04 -9.16
C LEU A 128 -14.77 -0.77 -9.47
N ILE A 129 -15.30 0.32 -8.92
CA ILE A 129 -16.70 0.75 -9.06
C ILE A 129 -16.73 1.88 -10.08
N ILE A 130 -16.79 1.51 -11.36
CA ILE A 130 -16.66 2.41 -12.50
C ILE A 130 -18.02 2.58 -13.17
N ASP A 131 -18.56 3.79 -13.14
CA ASP A 131 -19.85 4.14 -13.77
C ASP A 131 -19.66 5.11 -14.95
N ASN A 132 -18.52 5.00 -15.66
CA ASN A 132 -18.21 5.80 -16.86
C ASN A 132 -17.38 4.96 -17.85
N TYR A 133 -17.59 5.15 -19.15
CA TYR A 133 -16.89 4.40 -20.21
C TYR A 133 -15.52 5.01 -20.59
N ASP A 134 -15.26 6.26 -20.27
CA ASP A 134 -14.01 6.98 -20.59
C ASP A 134 -13.06 6.95 -19.38
N VAL A 135 -12.71 5.74 -18.95
CA VAL A 135 -11.86 5.48 -17.78
C VAL A 135 -10.89 4.34 -18.10
N ASP A 136 -9.64 4.52 -17.74
CA ASP A 136 -8.64 3.45 -17.70
C ASP A 136 -8.49 2.98 -16.25
N SER A 137 -8.68 1.69 -15.99
CA SER A 137 -8.64 1.15 -14.64
C SER A 137 -8.11 -0.27 -14.61
N ASN A 138 -7.26 -0.53 -13.63
CA ASN A 138 -6.66 -1.83 -13.43
C ASN A 138 -6.49 -2.14 -11.94
N HIS A 139 -6.60 -3.42 -11.58
CA HIS A 139 -6.18 -3.89 -10.26
C HIS A 139 -5.34 -5.17 -10.36
N ALA A 140 -4.38 -5.31 -9.45
CA ALA A 140 -3.65 -6.53 -9.21
C ALA A 140 -3.78 -6.93 -7.74
N ALA A 141 -3.77 -8.24 -7.48
CA ALA A 141 -3.75 -8.79 -6.12
C ALA A 141 -2.84 -10.02 -6.07
N TYR A 142 -1.94 -10.03 -5.08
CA TYR A 142 -1.04 -11.13 -4.83
C TYR A 142 -0.98 -11.45 -3.34
N ILE A 143 -1.15 -12.72 -2.99
CA ILE A 143 -0.91 -13.23 -1.63
C ILE A 143 0.03 -14.41 -1.76
N GLY A 144 1.16 -14.36 -1.07
CA GLY A 144 2.16 -15.42 -1.17
C GLY A 144 3.23 -15.36 -0.12
N LYS A 145 4.36 -15.99 -0.43
CA LYS A 145 5.62 -15.98 0.32
C LYS A 145 6.74 -15.51 -0.59
N PHE A 146 7.87 -15.15 -0.03
CA PHE A 146 9.07 -14.98 -0.82
C PHE A 146 9.43 -16.32 -1.49
N LYS A 147 9.88 -16.25 -2.73
CA LYS A 147 10.22 -17.46 -3.51
C LYS A 147 11.44 -18.14 -2.91
N ASP A 148 11.33 -19.44 -2.67
CA ASP A 148 12.41 -20.25 -2.11
C ASP A 148 13.69 -20.18 -2.96
N GLU A 149 13.55 -20.03 -4.29
CA GLU A 149 14.69 -19.91 -5.20
C GLU A 149 15.52 -18.63 -4.93
N ILE A 150 14.86 -17.53 -4.56
CA ILE A 150 15.53 -16.26 -4.23
C ILE A 150 16.28 -16.41 -2.91
N LEU A 151 15.63 -16.98 -1.90
CA LEU A 151 16.25 -17.25 -0.61
C LEU A 151 17.44 -18.18 -0.76
N PHE A 152 17.27 -19.30 -1.49
CA PHE A 152 18.35 -20.24 -1.79
C PHE A 152 19.52 -19.57 -2.51
N TYR A 153 19.25 -18.74 -3.51
CA TYR A 153 20.27 -17.98 -4.23
C TYR A 153 21.07 -17.07 -3.28
N MET A 154 20.40 -16.31 -2.43
CA MET A 154 21.05 -15.43 -1.45
C MET A 154 21.92 -16.23 -0.46
N MET A 155 21.38 -17.34 0.05
CA MET A 155 22.12 -18.24 0.95
C MET A 155 23.34 -18.87 0.29
N SER A 156 23.27 -19.23 -0.99
CA SER A 156 24.40 -19.76 -1.76
C SER A 156 25.54 -18.75 -1.94
N ARG A 157 25.25 -17.45 -1.74
CA ARG A 157 26.23 -16.35 -1.73
C ARG A 157 26.76 -16.02 -0.34
N GLY A 158 26.43 -16.83 0.67
CA GLY A 158 26.90 -16.66 2.05
C GLY A 158 26.05 -15.71 2.89
N ILE A 159 24.87 -15.30 2.41
CA ILE A 159 23.91 -14.50 3.20
C ILE A 159 23.11 -15.46 4.07
N SER A 160 23.02 -15.19 5.40
CA SER A 160 22.18 -16.02 6.27
C SER A 160 20.70 -15.88 5.92
N MET A 161 19.87 -16.87 6.27
CA MET A 161 18.42 -16.84 6.01
C MET A 161 17.77 -15.60 6.65
N GLU A 162 18.16 -15.25 7.86
CA GLU A 162 17.67 -14.09 8.59
C GLU A 162 17.96 -12.76 7.81
N VAL A 163 19.23 -12.60 7.40
CA VAL A 163 19.62 -11.40 6.61
C VAL A 163 18.94 -11.39 5.25
N ALA A 164 18.76 -12.54 4.60
CA ALA A 164 18.08 -12.64 3.32
C ALA A 164 16.60 -12.22 3.42
N ASN A 165 15.88 -12.72 4.43
CA ASN A 165 14.50 -12.31 4.71
C ASN A 165 14.40 -10.80 4.94
N ARG A 166 15.25 -10.23 5.79
CA ARG A 166 15.27 -8.81 6.09
C ARG A 166 15.54 -7.94 4.86
N LEU A 167 16.47 -8.34 3.99
CA LEU A 167 16.73 -7.63 2.74
C LEU A 167 15.53 -7.68 1.80
N LEU A 168 14.84 -8.82 1.71
CA LEU A 168 13.63 -8.96 0.89
C LEU A 168 12.47 -8.14 1.46
N LEU A 169 12.29 -8.12 2.78
CA LEU A 169 11.29 -7.29 3.46
C LEU A 169 11.54 -5.80 3.21
N ASN A 170 12.79 -5.36 3.38
CA ASN A 170 13.16 -3.97 3.08
C ASN A 170 12.85 -3.61 1.62
N GLY A 171 13.26 -4.45 0.66
CA GLY A 171 12.99 -4.20 -0.76
C GLY A 171 11.51 -4.23 -1.13
N PHE A 172 10.70 -5.00 -0.40
CA PHE A 172 9.25 -5.10 -0.61
C PHE A 172 8.48 -3.92 -0.01
N LEU A 173 8.83 -3.51 1.23
CA LEU A 173 8.13 -2.47 1.98
C LEU A 173 8.68 -1.06 1.71
N ILE A 174 9.98 -0.94 1.38
CA ILE A 174 10.63 0.35 1.11
C ILE A 174 11.02 0.39 -0.37
N ASN A 175 10.02 0.40 -1.23
CA ASN A 175 10.17 0.23 -2.68
C ASN A 175 10.39 1.54 -3.46
N SER A 176 10.64 2.66 -2.78
CA SER A 176 10.86 3.95 -3.42
C SER A 176 12.08 4.67 -2.87
N ASP A 177 13.01 5.06 -3.76
CA ASP A 177 14.18 5.88 -3.42
C ASP A 177 13.81 7.30 -2.96
N SER A 178 12.55 7.72 -3.20
CA SER A 178 12.05 9.04 -2.80
C SER A 178 11.58 9.11 -1.34
N ILE A 179 11.56 7.98 -0.61
CA ILE A 179 11.16 7.95 0.80
C ILE A 179 12.24 8.56 1.67
N ASP A 180 11.86 9.58 2.44
CA ASP A 180 12.72 10.17 3.46
C ASP A 180 12.80 9.23 4.68
N LYS A 181 13.89 8.49 4.77
CA LYS A 181 14.10 7.48 5.82
C LYS A 181 14.06 8.06 7.23
N SER A 182 14.41 9.34 7.42
CA SER A 182 14.34 9.99 8.73
C SER A 182 12.90 10.14 9.26
N LYS A 183 11.92 10.10 8.37
CA LYS A 183 10.49 10.20 8.74
C LYS A 183 9.86 8.85 9.07
N ILE A 184 10.56 7.75 8.85
CA ILE A 184 10.04 6.38 9.01
C ILE A 184 10.95 5.50 9.88
N GLU A 185 11.77 6.10 10.73
CA GLU A 185 12.74 5.38 11.57
C GLU A 185 12.08 4.28 12.40
N GLU A 186 10.93 4.54 13.05
CA GLU A 186 10.16 3.57 13.82
C GLU A 186 9.77 2.34 12.98
N PHE A 187 9.34 2.56 11.73
CA PHE A 187 8.97 1.48 10.82
C PHE A 187 10.20 0.66 10.37
N LEU A 188 11.33 1.33 10.13
CA LEU A 188 12.59 0.65 9.79
C LEU A 188 13.09 -0.20 10.96
N GLU A 189 13.01 0.31 12.20
CA GLU A 189 13.35 -0.47 13.40
C GLU A 189 12.46 -1.71 13.54
N GLU A 190 11.19 -1.64 13.11
CA GLU A 190 10.29 -2.78 13.16
C GLU A 190 10.67 -3.85 12.14
N ILE A 191 11.10 -3.47 10.93
CA ILE A 191 11.63 -4.43 9.94
C ILE A 191 12.86 -5.18 10.47
N GLU A 192 13.71 -4.51 11.26
CA GLU A 192 14.93 -5.12 11.82
C GLU A 192 14.62 -6.18 12.91
N LYS A 193 13.41 -6.20 13.46
CA LYS A 193 12.98 -7.19 14.49
C LYS A 193 12.42 -8.49 13.89
N ILE A 194 12.09 -8.50 12.60
CA ILE A 194 11.57 -9.65 11.86
C ILE A 194 12.73 -10.49 11.32
#